data_659c3d5557062c8080e2b5c7e451d13f
#
_entry.id   659c3d5557062c8080e2b5c7e451d13f
#
_cell.length_a   1.000
_cell.length_b   1.000
_cell.length_c   1.000
_cell.angle_alpha   90.00
_cell.angle_beta   90.00
_cell.angle_gamma   90.00
#
_symmetry.space_group_name_H-M   'P 1'
#
loop_
_entity.id
_entity.type
_entity.pdbx_description
1 polymer ?
#
loop_
_entity_poly.entity_id
_entity_poly.type
_entity_poly.pdbx_seq_one_letter_code
_entity_poly.pdbx_strand_id
1 'polypeptide(L)'
;MTNFNNPISQYPNISMTRRFTFLGTGTSQGVPVIGCTCEVCMSDDPRDKRLRCSALLTIDNQGITTNIVIDTGPDFRQQMLREGVNDITAVLYTHEHSDHTAGLDDIRPFNFRQKRPMPLYADPSVQKALKTRFDYAFAENPYPGAPQLELITINKNDLITINNVEIKPIEIMHGNLPILGFRCADLTYITDCKSIEPEELEKIKGTKILILDALHHSEHHSHLNLTQALEIVAEIQPERAYFIHCSHHMGLTATINKILPIGVELAYDGLSFLF
;
A
#
# COMPACT_ATOMS: atom_id res chain seq x y z
N MET A 1 -54.30 12.71 31.10
CA MET A 1 -53.38 11.65 30.71
C MET A 1 -52.81 11.99 29.33
N THR A 2 -51.69 12.63 29.26
CA THR A 2 -51.07 13.10 28.02
C THR A 2 -49.90 12.18 27.73
N ASN A 3 -50.05 11.34 26.68
CA ASN A 3 -49.00 10.47 26.15
C ASN A 3 -47.95 11.34 25.43
N PHE A 4 -46.77 11.47 25.97
CA PHE A 4 -45.59 11.93 25.24
C PHE A 4 -44.98 10.75 24.47
N ASN A 5 -45.30 10.62 23.18
CA ASN A 5 -44.56 9.81 22.25
C ASN A 5 -43.25 10.55 21.95
N ASN A 6 -42.14 10.03 22.49
CA ASN A 6 -40.80 10.45 22.12
C ASN A 6 -40.47 9.93 20.70
N PRO A 7 -40.13 10.78 19.73
CA PRO A 7 -39.65 10.28 18.45
C PRO A 7 -38.27 9.70 18.66
N ILE A 8 -38.12 8.38 18.47
CA ILE A 8 -36.84 7.72 18.35
C ILE A 8 -36.11 8.40 17.17
N SER A 9 -35.07 9.13 17.50
CA SER A 9 -34.15 9.76 16.56
C SER A 9 -33.60 8.67 15.63
N GLN A 10 -34.11 8.63 14.41
CA GLN A 10 -33.49 7.87 13.30
C GLN A 10 -32.24 8.61 12.86
N TYR A 11 -31.12 8.43 13.57
CA TYR A 11 -29.82 8.69 12.96
C TYR A 11 -29.60 7.62 11.90
N PRO A 12 -29.34 7.98 10.64
CA PRO A 12 -28.96 6.98 9.65
C PRO A 12 -27.74 6.23 10.20
N ASN A 13 -27.81 4.90 10.17
CA ASN A 13 -26.68 4.04 10.46
C ASN A 13 -25.63 4.34 9.38
N ILE A 14 -24.76 5.33 9.63
CA ILE A 14 -23.63 5.64 8.74
C ILE A 14 -22.66 4.49 8.94
N SER A 15 -22.77 3.50 8.06
CA SER A 15 -21.86 2.36 8.06
C SER A 15 -20.46 2.83 7.71
N MET A 16 -19.46 2.29 8.41
CA MET A 16 -18.05 2.50 8.07
C MET A 16 -17.84 2.06 6.62
N THR A 17 -17.31 2.95 5.79
CA THR A 17 -16.88 2.62 4.41
C THR A 17 -15.38 2.53 4.35
N ARG A 18 -14.87 1.54 3.62
CA ARG A 18 -13.45 1.34 3.38
C ARG A 18 -13.19 1.31 1.89
N ARG A 19 -12.26 2.14 1.44
CA ARG A 19 -11.81 2.19 0.05
C ARG A 19 -10.33 1.90 0.01
N PHE A 20 -9.93 1.05 -0.92
CA PHE A 20 -8.54 0.84 -1.29
C PHE A 20 -8.28 1.46 -2.66
N THR A 21 -7.14 2.14 -2.82
CA THR A 21 -6.69 2.73 -4.09
C THR A 21 -5.24 2.35 -4.34
N PHE A 22 -4.95 1.81 -5.52
CA PHE A 22 -3.57 1.56 -5.96
C PHE A 22 -2.94 2.87 -6.41
N LEU A 23 -1.98 3.39 -5.65
CA LEU A 23 -1.23 4.60 -6.00
C LEU A 23 -0.14 4.32 -7.01
N GLY A 24 0.43 3.12 -6.98
CA GLY A 24 1.40 2.62 -7.92
C GLY A 24 1.43 1.09 -7.89
N THR A 25 1.68 0.46 -9.02
CA THR A 25 1.61 -0.99 -9.20
C THR A 25 2.84 -1.58 -9.88
N GLY A 26 3.84 -0.75 -10.15
CA GLY A 26 5.07 -1.14 -10.81
C GLY A 26 6.20 -1.49 -9.84
N THR A 27 7.15 -2.25 -10.32
CA THR A 27 8.41 -2.58 -9.67
C THR A 27 9.30 -1.34 -9.48
N SER A 28 10.46 -1.51 -8.87
CA SER A 28 11.43 -0.45 -8.51
C SER A 28 11.80 0.50 -9.65
N GLN A 29 11.79 0.05 -10.90
CA GLN A 29 12.08 0.88 -12.07
C GLN A 29 10.85 1.61 -12.61
N GLY A 30 9.64 1.23 -12.19
CA GLY A 30 8.39 1.66 -12.82
C GLY A 30 8.23 1.09 -14.24
N VAL A 31 7.11 1.39 -14.88
CA VAL A 31 6.83 1.06 -16.29
C VAL A 31 6.21 2.29 -16.94
N PRO A 32 6.77 2.82 -18.05
CA PRO A 32 7.90 2.30 -18.84
C PRO A 32 9.25 2.45 -18.13
N VAL A 33 10.15 1.53 -18.42
CA VAL A 33 11.56 1.61 -17.99
C VAL A 33 12.32 2.59 -18.87
N ILE A 34 13.14 3.43 -18.27
CA ILE A 34 13.94 4.44 -19.00
C ILE A 34 14.76 3.78 -20.10
N GLY A 35 14.58 4.27 -21.33
CA GLY A 35 15.28 3.77 -22.52
C GLY A 35 14.79 2.44 -23.08
N CYS A 36 13.77 1.80 -22.50
CA CYS A 36 13.20 0.57 -22.99
C CYS A 36 12.17 0.83 -24.10
N THR A 37 12.27 0.04 -25.19
CA THR A 37 11.36 0.12 -26.35
C THR A 37 10.53 -1.15 -26.55
N CYS A 38 10.41 -2.00 -25.53
CA CYS A 38 9.57 -3.19 -25.62
C CYS A 38 8.09 -2.84 -25.75
N GLU A 39 7.28 -3.80 -26.17
CA GLU A 39 5.85 -3.64 -26.38
C GLU A 39 5.13 -3.03 -25.18
N VAL A 40 5.43 -3.48 -23.95
CA VAL A 40 4.80 -2.98 -22.71
C VAL A 40 5.21 -1.54 -22.42
N CYS A 41 6.50 -1.21 -22.56
CA CYS A 41 6.99 0.15 -22.32
C CYS A 41 6.46 1.16 -23.35
N MET A 42 6.18 0.70 -24.58
CA MET A 42 5.64 1.53 -25.67
C MET A 42 4.11 1.49 -25.75
N SER A 43 3.43 0.71 -24.90
CA SER A 43 1.98 0.59 -24.90
C SER A 43 1.31 1.97 -24.65
N ASP A 44 0.21 2.24 -25.37
CA ASP A 44 -0.64 3.42 -25.13
C ASP A 44 -1.74 3.15 -24.09
N ASP A 45 -1.91 1.89 -23.64
CA ASP A 45 -2.86 1.54 -22.59
C ASP A 45 -2.37 2.12 -21.25
N PRO A 46 -3.15 3.00 -20.59
CA PRO A 46 -2.74 3.58 -19.32
C PRO A 46 -2.54 2.55 -18.21
N ARG A 47 -3.13 1.35 -18.33
CA ARG A 47 -2.95 0.26 -17.36
C ARG A 47 -1.56 -0.37 -17.41
N ASP A 48 -0.82 -0.14 -18.49
CA ASP A 48 0.57 -0.58 -18.66
C ASP A 48 1.58 0.48 -18.19
N LYS A 49 1.10 1.66 -17.77
CA LYS A 49 1.94 2.71 -17.15
C LYS A 49 1.85 2.56 -15.63
N ARG A 50 2.98 2.22 -15.00
CA ARG A 50 3.02 1.83 -13.59
C ARG A 50 4.05 2.64 -12.82
N LEU A 51 3.61 3.44 -11.88
CA LEU A 51 4.45 4.09 -10.88
C LEU A 51 4.90 3.06 -9.84
N ARG A 52 5.95 3.36 -9.04
CA ARG A 52 6.44 2.48 -7.98
C ARG A 52 5.35 2.18 -6.96
N CYS A 53 5.39 0.96 -6.41
CA CYS A 53 4.34 0.46 -5.52
C CYS A 53 4.05 1.39 -4.35
N SER A 54 2.79 1.69 -4.19
CA SER A 54 2.22 2.41 -3.04
C SER A 54 0.71 2.24 -3.06
N ALA A 55 0.06 2.41 -1.92
CA ALA A 55 -1.39 2.27 -1.77
C ALA A 55 -1.97 3.32 -0.83
N LEU A 56 -3.27 3.59 -0.99
CA LEU A 56 -4.06 4.45 -0.11
C LEU A 56 -5.27 3.67 0.43
N LEU A 57 -5.36 3.60 1.75
CA LEU A 57 -6.55 3.18 2.48
C LEU A 57 -7.32 4.43 2.91
N THR A 58 -8.54 4.60 2.43
CA THR A 58 -9.46 5.66 2.87
C THR A 58 -10.62 5.04 3.63
N ILE A 59 -10.72 5.32 4.90
CA ILE A 59 -11.78 4.81 5.76
C ILE A 59 -12.61 6.00 6.26
N ASP A 60 -13.91 5.98 5.94
CA ASP A 60 -14.86 6.93 6.51
C ASP A 60 -15.67 6.23 7.61
N ASN A 61 -15.59 6.77 8.81
CA ASN A 61 -16.32 6.30 9.95
C ASN A 61 -17.05 7.47 10.61
N GLN A 62 -18.36 7.55 10.41
CA GLN A 62 -19.22 8.60 10.99
C GLN A 62 -18.74 10.03 10.67
N GLY A 63 -18.27 10.25 9.44
CA GLY A 63 -17.78 11.56 9.00
C GLY A 63 -16.33 11.88 9.39
N ILE A 64 -15.63 10.92 10.01
CA ILE A 64 -14.18 11.02 10.25
C ILE A 64 -13.49 10.22 9.16
N THR A 65 -12.84 10.91 8.25
CA THR A 65 -12.04 10.28 7.19
C THR A 65 -10.63 10.00 7.69
N THR A 66 -10.18 8.77 7.52
CA THR A 66 -8.84 8.31 7.84
C THR A 66 -8.15 7.87 6.56
N ASN A 67 -7.13 8.60 6.13
CA ASN A 67 -6.32 8.31 4.96
C ASN A 67 -4.97 7.75 5.40
N ILE A 68 -4.70 6.49 5.12
CA ILE A 68 -3.45 5.82 5.44
C ILE A 68 -2.75 5.46 4.14
N VAL A 69 -1.54 5.99 3.96
CA VAL A 69 -0.69 5.66 2.81
C VAL A 69 0.23 4.51 3.19
N ILE A 70 0.41 3.55 2.29
CA ILE A 70 1.44 2.52 2.40
C ILE A 70 2.55 2.89 1.42
N ASP A 71 3.73 3.16 1.95
CA ASP A 71 4.96 3.57 1.28
C ASP A 71 4.88 4.94 0.56
N THR A 72 5.99 5.67 0.59
CA THR A 72 6.19 6.97 -0.08
C THR A 72 7.37 6.87 -1.05
N GLY A 73 7.19 6.13 -2.14
CA GLY A 73 8.20 5.98 -3.17
C GLY A 73 8.50 7.30 -3.91
N PRO A 74 9.43 7.30 -4.88
CA PRO A 74 9.84 8.52 -5.60
C PRO A 74 8.71 9.16 -6.41
N ASP A 75 7.62 8.43 -6.67
CA ASP A 75 6.44 8.92 -7.38
C ASP A 75 5.35 9.48 -6.45
N PHE A 76 5.59 9.52 -5.14
CA PHE A 76 4.60 9.90 -4.13
C PHE A 76 3.88 11.21 -4.46
N ARG A 77 4.61 12.25 -4.84
CA ARG A 77 4.00 13.53 -5.25
C ARG A 77 3.02 13.36 -6.41
N GLN A 78 3.42 12.64 -7.46
CA GLN A 78 2.58 12.41 -8.62
C GLN A 78 1.33 11.59 -8.27
N GLN A 79 1.49 10.59 -7.41
CA GLN A 79 0.40 9.74 -6.89
C GLN A 79 -0.62 10.57 -6.11
N MET A 80 -0.18 11.42 -5.19
CA MET A 80 -1.07 12.31 -4.41
C MET A 80 -1.84 13.30 -5.29
N LEU A 81 -1.17 13.89 -6.30
CA LEU A 81 -1.80 14.83 -7.23
C LEU A 81 -2.82 14.13 -8.13
N ARG A 82 -2.53 12.94 -8.64
CA ARG A 82 -3.45 12.16 -9.47
C ARG A 82 -4.73 11.81 -8.74
N GLU A 83 -4.62 11.36 -7.49
CA GLU A 83 -5.78 10.95 -6.69
C GLU A 83 -6.45 12.12 -5.95
N GLY A 84 -5.92 13.35 -6.06
CA GLY A 84 -6.47 14.51 -5.38
C GLY A 84 -6.41 14.40 -3.84
N VAL A 85 -5.42 13.68 -3.30
CA VAL A 85 -5.28 13.48 -1.86
C VAL A 85 -4.85 14.77 -1.20
N ASN A 86 -5.71 15.28 -0.31
CA ASN A 86 -5.49 16.55 0.38
C ASN A 86 -5.10 16.38 1.85
N ASP A 87 -5.26 15.19 2.40
CA ASP A 87 -5.06 14.90 3.81
C ASP A 87 -4.53 13.48 3.97
N ILE A 88 -3.55 13.30 4.85
CA ILE A 88 -2.97 11.99 5.21
C ILE A 88 -2.97 11.89 6.73
N THR A 89 -3.55 10.82 7.25
CA THR A 89 -3.59 10.55 8.69
C THR A 89 -2.28 9.96 9.17
N ALA A 90 -1.73 9.00 8.43
CA ALA A 90 -0.49 8.29 8.74
C ALA A 90 0.12 7.64 7.51
N VAL A 91 1.40 7.29 7.60
CA VAL A 91 2.11 6.46 6.63
C VAL A 91 2.55 5.17 7.30
N LEU A 92 2.33 4.04 6.63
CA LEU A 92 2.90 2.73 6.97
C LEU A 92 4.03 2.42 6.00
N TYR A 93 5.17 1.98 6.49
CA TYR A 93 6.27 1.54 5.64
C TYR A 93 6.41 0.02 5.66
N THR A 94 6.53 -0.55 4.46
CA THR A 94 6.79 -1.98 4.29
C THR A 94 8.26 -2.32 4.55
N HIS A 95 9.18 -1.56 3.94
CA HIS A 95 10.62 -1.75 4.07
C HIS A 95 11.42 -0.50 3.62
N GLU A 96 12.76 -0.58 3.72
CA GLU A 96 13.66 0.57 3.54
C GLU A 96 14.09 0.86 2.09
N HIS A 97 13.74 0.07 1.09
CA HIS A 97 14.19 0.30 -0.28
C HIS A 97 13.75 1.67 -0.82
N SER A 98 14.53 2.20 -1.75
CA SER A 98 14.33 3.57 -2.27
C SER A 98 13.02 3.76 -3.00
N ASP A 99 12.55 2.75 -3.71
CA ASP A 99 11.27 2.78 -4.43
C ASP A 99 10.06 2.81 -3.49
N HIS A 100 10.25 2.54 -2.18
CA HIS A 100 9.22 2.64 -1.15
C HIS A 100 9.36 3.85 -0.23
N THR A 101 10.53 4.51 -0.21
CA THR A 101 10.82 5.56 0.80
C THR A 101 11.31 6.89 0.24
N ALA A 102 11.77 6.96 -1.04
CA ALA A 102 12.50 8.13 -1.54
C ALA A 102 11.66 9.41 -1.69
N GLY A 103 10.34 9.33 -1.68
CA GLY A 103 9.42 10.48 -1.76
C GLY A 103 9.00 11.05 -0.41
N LEU A 104 9.59 10.62 0.71
CA LEU A 104 9.22 11.07 2.05
C LEU A 104 9.24 12.61 2.20
N ASP A 105 10.15 13.31 1.52
CA ASP A 105 10.24 14.76 1.58
C ASP A 105 8.96 15.48 1.08
N ASP A 106 8.22 14.86 0.18
CA ASP A 106 6.95 15.39 -0.33
C ASP A 106 5.77 15.31 0.66
N ILE A 107 6.01 14.85 1.90
CA ILE A 107 5.06 14.97 3.01
C ILE A 107 4.90 16.41 3.52
N ARG A 108 5.87 17.29 3.29
CA ARG A 108 5.87 18.68 3.78
C ARG A 108 4.57 19.46 3.50
N PRO A 109 3.96 19.41 2.31
CA PRO A 109 2.69 20.11 2.06
C PRO A 109 1.58 19.68 3.01
N PHE A 110 1.54 18.40 3.41
CA PHE A 110 0.57 17.89 4.38
C PHE A 110 0.85 18.42 5.78
N ASN A 111 2.13 18.50 6.21
CA ASN A 111 2.48 19.12 7.50
C ASN A 111 2.03 20.58 7.57
N PHE A 112 2.29 21.39 6.52
CA PHE A 112 1.88 22.79 6.46
C PHE A 112 0.36 22.97 6.50
N ARG A 113 -0.37 22.11 5.79
CA ARG A 113 -1.82 22.13 5.72
C ARG A 113 -2.46 21.65 7.02
N GLN A 114 -1.99 20.53 7.57
CA GLN A 114 -2.56 19.87 8.74
C GLN A 114 -2.00 20.41 10.05
N LYS A 115 -0.89 21.19 10.01
CA LYS A 115 -0.20 21.81 11.16
C LYS A 115 0.18 20.79 12.25
N ARG A 116 0.63 19.62 11.83
CA ARG A 116 1.08 18.55 12.72
C ARG A 116 2.18 17.72 12.09
N PRO A 117 3.02 17.05 12.90
CA PRO A 117 3.90 15.99 12.40
C PRO A 117 3.13 14.88 11.73
N MET A 118 3.75 14.23 10.75
CA MET A 118 3.20 13.05 10.10
C MET A 118 3.64 11.79 10.85
N PRO A 119 2.69 10.99 11.37
CA PRO A 119 2.99 9.70 11.98
C PRO A 119 3.47 8.71 10.92
N LEU A 120 4.68 8.16 11.13
CA LEU A 120 5.32 7.17 10.28
C LEU A 120 5.48 5.87 11.05
N TYR A 121 4.70 4.86 10.71
CA TYR A 121 4.77 3.54 11.31
C TYR A 121 5.77 2.70 10.54
N ALA A 122 6.84 2.31 11.17
CA ALA A 122 7.95 1.61 10.55
C ALA A 122 8.70 0.72 11.54
N ASP A 123 9.25 -0.37 11.07
CA ASP A 123 10.15 -1.18 11.88
C ASP A 123 11.48 -0.45 12.15
N PRO A 124 12.33 -0.94 13.07
CA PRO A 124 13.59 -0.29 13.42
C PRO A 124 14.57 -0.16 12.25
N SER A 125 14.57 -1.09 11.28
CA SER A 125 15.48 -1.05 10.12
C SER A 125 15.09 0.08 9.17
N VAL A 126 13.80 0.20 8.87
CA VAL A 126 13.24 1.29 8.07
C VAL A 126 13.47 2.64 8.75
N GLN A 127 13.21 2.75 10.05
CA GLN A 127 13.46 4.00 10.79
C GLN A 127 14.92 4.43 10.72
N LYS A 128 15.86 3.48 10.84
CA LYS A 128 17.30 3.76 10.68
C LYS A 128 17.62 4.26 9.28
N ALA A 129 17.08 3.62 8.25
CA ALA A 129 17.29 4.02 6.86
C ALA A 129 16.70 5.41 6.56
N LEU A 130 15.48 5.71 7.04
CA LEU A 130 14.85 7.03 6.92
C LEU A 130 15.69 8.12 7.59
N LYS A 131 16.15 7.90 8.84
CA LYS A 131 17.01 8.84 9.56
C LYS A 131 18.35 9.10 8.85
N THR A 132 18.90 8.07 8.19
CA THR A 132 20.15 8.21 7.45
C THR A 132 19.94 8.95 6.12
N ARG A 133 18.84 8.66 5.41
CA ARG A 133 18.57 9.23 4.08
C ARG A 133 18.05 10.65 4.14
N PHE A 134 17.30 10.97 5.19
CA PHE A 134 16.65 12.28 5.42
C PHE A 134 17.13 12.91 6.73
N ASP A 135 18.44 12.83 6.99
CA ASP A 135 19.08 13.30 8.22
C ASP A 135 18.68 14.72 8.62
N TYR A 136 18.53 15.61 7.63
CA TYR A 136 18.11 17.00 7.83
C TYR A 136 16.68 17.12 8.44
N ALA A 137 15.79 16.14 8.19
CA ALA A 137 14.44 16.12 8.74
C ALA A 137 14.40 15.60 10.19
N PHE A 138 15.41 14.82 10.58
CA PHE A 138 15.55 14.23 11.90
C PHE A 138 16.65 14.90 12.74
N ALA A 139 17.22 16.01 12.26
CA ALA A 139 18.20 16.78 13.01
C ALA A 139 17.59 17.34 14.31
N GLU A 140 18.39 17.56 15.33
CA GLU A 140 17.96 18.17 16.60
C GLU A 140 17.30 19.56 16.39
N ASN A 141 17.83 20.34 15.44
CA ASN A 141 17.29 21.63 15.03
C ASN A 141 17.09 21.66 13.51
N PRO A 142 16.02 21.04 12.97
CA PRO A 142 15.77 21.01 11.55
C PRO A 142 15.46 22.42 11.03
N TYR A 143 15.80 22.71 9.77
CA TYR A 143 15.44 24.00 9.19
C TYR A 143 13.90 24.13 9.06
N PRO A 144 13.33 25.35 9.10
CA PRO A 144 11.86 25.56 9.20
C PRO A 144 11.02 24.96 8.05
N GLY A 145 11.65 24.63 6.93
CA GLY A 145 10.98 23.99 5.79
C GLY A 145 11.12 22.47 5.72
N ALA A 146 11.81 21.85 6.68
CA ALA A 146 11.96 20.40 6.73
C ALA A 146 10.62 19.71 7.03
N PRO A 147 10.39 18.48 6.53
CA PRO A 147 9.22 17.70 6.92
C PRO A 147 9.21 17.44 8.43
N GLN A 148 8.04 17.58 9.04
CA GLN A 148 7.84 17.25 10.44
C GLN A 148 7.32 15.80 10.53
N LEU A 149 8.11 14.93 11.13
CA LEU A 149 7.90 13.50 11.13
C LEU A 149 7.89 12.93 12.54
N GLU A 150 6.97 12.02 12.82
CA GLU A 150 6.89 11.27 14.07
C GLU A 150 7.08 9.78 13.79
N LEU A 151 8.20 9.20 14.22
CA LEU A 151 8.48 7.78 14.02
C LEU A 151 7.83 6.94 15.12
N ILE A 152 6.97 6.01 14.71
CA ILE A 152 6.30 5.04 15.58
C ILE A 152 6.83 3.66 15.21
N THR A 153 7.48 3.01 16.18
CA THR A 153 8.03 1.68 15.96
C THR A 153 6.94 0.63 15.94
N ILE A 154 6.96 -0.21 14.92
CA ILE A 154 6.08 -1.37 14.78
C ILE A 154 6.87 -2.65 14.49
N ASN A 155 6.23 -3.79 14.77
CA ASN A 155 6.75 -5.12 14.46
C ASN A 155 5.60 -6.07 14.08
N LYS A 156 5.91 -7.28 13.64
CA LYS A 156 4.94 -8.27 13.15
C LYS A 156 3.87 -8.71 14.16
N ASN A 157 4.10 -8.50 15.45
CA ASN A 157 3.17 -8.94 16.51
C ASN A 157 2.24 -7.83 17.01
N ASP A 158 2.40 -6.62 16.50
CA ASP A 158 1.59 -5.49 16.94
C ASP A 158 0.19 -5.51 16.32
N LEU A 159 -0.73 -4.85 17.00
CA LEU A 159 -1.99 -4.40 16.42
C LEU A 159 -1.95 -2.87 16.37
N ILE A 160 -1.79 -2.33 15.17
CA ILE A 160 -1.75 -0.88 14.95
C ILE A 160 -3.17 -0.35 14.96
N THR A 161 -3.43 0.71 15.74
CA THR A 161 -4.73 1.39 15.74
C THR A 161 -4.55 2.85 15.34
N ILE A 162 -5.19 3.26 14.23
CA ILE A 162 -5.19 4.63 13.71
C ILE A 162 -6.65 5.08 13.56
N ASN A 163 -7.10 6.05 14.38
CA ASN A 163 -8.50 6.52 14.38
C ASN A 163 -9.54 5.37 14.40
N ASN A 164 -9.35 4.39 15.28
CA ASN A 164 -10.18 3.17 15.37
C ASN A 164 -10.11 2.23 14.14
N VAL A 165 -9.16 2.41 13.25
CA VAL A 165 -8.84 1.46 12.18
C VAL A 165 -7.76 0.52 12.68
N GLU A 166 -8.06 -0.76 12.75
CA GLU A 166 -7.10 -1.79 13.14
C GLU A 166 -6.35 -2.31 11.91
N ILE A 167 -5.03 -2.35 12.01
CA ILE A 167 -4.13 -2.87 10.98
C ILE A 167 -3.17 -3.87 11.62
N LYS A 168 -3.11 -5.05 11.07
CA LYS A 168 -2.22 -6.12 11.51
C LYS A 168 -1.02 -6.22 10.57
N PRO A 169 0.21 -6.01 11.05
CA PRO A 169 1.41 -6.31 10.29
C PRO A 169 1.56 -7.81 10.04
N ILE A 170 2.14 -8.14 8.90
CA ILE A 170 2.43 -9.51 8.46
C ILE A 170 3.88 -9.50 8.01
N GLU A 171 4.73 -10.32 8.63
CA GLU A 171 6.12 -10.45 8.20
C GLU A 171 6.22 -11.35 6.99
N ILE A 172 6.90 -10.88 5.97
CA ILE A 172 7.18 -11.63 4.75
C ILE A 172 8.68 -11.52 4.42
N MET A 173 9.18 -12.42 3.61
CA MET A 173 10.58 -12.42 3.22
C MET A 173 10.76 -11.83 1.81
N HIS A 174 11.56 -10.78 1.70
CA HIS A 174 12.04 -10.23 0.44
C HIS A 174 13.48 -10.73 0.19
N GLY A 175 13.61 -11.88 -0.45
CA GLY A 175 14.85 -12.65 -0.42
C GLY A 175 15.18 -13.08 1.01
N ASN A 176 16.25 -12.52 1.58
CA ASN A 176 16.66 -12.75 2.97
C ASN A 176 16.27 -11.59 3.92
N LEU A 177 15.61 -10.56 3.41
CA LEU A 177 15.21 -9.40 4.20
C LEU A 177 13.78 -9.59 4.72
N PRO A 178 13.55 -9.61 6.05
CA PRO A 178 12.20 -9.57 6.59
C PRO A 178 11.61 -8.16 6.38
N ILE A 179 10.40 -8.10 5.85
CA ILE A 179 9.66 -6.86 5.56
C ILE A 179 8.21 -7.00 6.02
N LEU A 180 7.44 -5.93 6.01
CA LEU A 180 6.05 -5.95 6.48
C LEU A 180 5.05 -5.80 5.34
N GLY A 181 4.06 -6.70 5.30
CA GLY A 181 2.77 -6.47 4.68
C GLY A 181 1.75 -6.03 5.73
N PHE A 182 0.54 -5.66 5.30
CA PHE A 182 -0.49 -5.14 6.20
C PHE A 182 -1.87 -5.74 5.90
N ARG A 183 -2.57 -6.17 6.94
CA ARG A 183 -3.97 -6.57 6.85
C ARG A 183 -4.87 -5.56 7.54
N CYS A 184 -5.88 -5.08 6.82
CA CYS A 184 -6.97 -4.24 7.33
C CYS A 184 -8.30 -4.93 7.03
N ALA A 185 -8.98 -5.41 8.07
CA ALA A 185 -10.24 -6.15 7.93
C ALA A 185 -10.14 -7.31 6.92
N ASP A 186 -10.93 -7.25 5.84
CA ASP A 186 -11.01 -8.28 4.79
C ASP A 186 -9.93 -8.15 3.69
N LEU A 187 -9.06 -7.14 3.78
CA LEU A 187 -8.03 -6.86 2.77
C LEU A 187 -6.62 -7.10 3.34
N THR A 188 -5.78 -7.78 2.56
CA THR A 188 -4.35 -7.96 2.84
C THR A 188 -3.53 -7.40 1.70
N TYR A 189 -2.54 -6.54 2.02
CA TYR A 189 -1.60 -5.93 1.09
C TYR A 189 -0.18 -6.45 1.35
N ILE A 190 0.43 -7.05 0.34
CA ILE A 190 1.76 -7.64 0.37
C ILE A 190 2.49 -7.22 -0.91
N THR A 191 3.60 -6.52 -0.78
CA THR A 191 4.52 -6.19 -1.88
C THR A 191 5.88 -6.84 -1.63
N ASP A 192 6.70 -6.99 -2.67
CA ASP A 192 8.10 -7.44 -2.58
C ASP A 192 8.30 -8.79 -1.89
N CYS A 193 7.35 -9.68 -2.05
CA CYS A 193 7.35 -10.99 -1.41
C CYS A 193 8.19 -12.02 -2.18
N LYS A 194 9.02 -12.78 -1.48
CA LYS A 194 9.62 -14.03 -2.00
C LYS A 194 9.03 -15.26 -1.33
N SER A 195 8.79 -15.18 -0.03
CA SER A 195 8.15 -16.27 0.72
C SER A 195 7.43 -15.72 1.95
N ILE A 196 6.49 -16.51 2.44
CA ILE A 196 5.69 -16.23 3.63
C ILE A 196 5.82 -17.44 4.53
N GLU A 197 6.28 -17.24 5.76
CA GLU A 197 6.39 -18.33 6.73
C GLU A 197 5.00 -18.84 7.13
N PRO A 198 4.85 -20.13 7.46
CA PRO A 198 3.55 -20.72 7.77
C PRO A 198 2.77 -20.00 8.86
N GLU A 199 3.44 -19.50 9.90
CA GLU A 199 2.80 -18.73 10.99
C GLU A 199 2.23 -17.39 10.51
N GLU A 200 2.90 -16.73 9.55
CA GLU A 200 2.45 -15.48 8.97
C GLU A 200 1.33 -15.72 7.93
N LEU A 201 1.38 -16.86 7.23
CA LEU A 201 0.31 -17.28 6.32
C LEU A 201 -1.02 -17.47 7.06
N GLU A 202 -1.00 -17.99 8.32
CA GLU A 202 -2.21 -18.08 9.17
C GLU A 202 -2.84 -16.71 9.42
N LYS A 203 -2.06 -15.61 9.49
CA LYS A 203 -2.60 -14.24 9.65
C LYS A 203 -3.33 -13.75 8.39
N ILE A 204 -3.01 -14.32 7.22
CA ILE A 204 -3.61 -13.95 5.92
C ILE A 204 -4.90 -14.73 5.67
N LYS A 205 -5.05 -15.93 6.24
CA LYS A 205 -6.24 -16.77 6.06
C LYS A 205 -7.53 -16.00 6.35
N GLY A 206 -8.55 -16.24 5.53
CA GLY A 206 -9.84 -15.57 5.62
C GLY A 206 -9.84 -14.13 5.10
N THR A 207 -8.75 -13.66 4.47
CA THR A 207 -8.80 -12.43 3.70
C THR A 207 -9.71 -12.61 2.47
N LYS A 208 -10.53 -11.61 2.16
CA LYS A 208 -11.40 -11.66 0.97
C LYS A 208 -10.73 -11.03 -0.24
N ILE A 209 -9.85 -10.06 0.00
CA ILE A 209 -9.12 -9.36 -1.05
C ILE A 209 -7.63 -9.46 -0.75
N LEU A 210 -6.90 -10.17 -1.59
CA LEU A 210 -5.47 -10.31 -1.50
C LEU A 210 -4.79 -9.45 -2.56
N ILE A 211 -3.90 -8.55 -2.12
CA ILE A 211 -3.00 -7.80 -2.98
C ILE A 211 -1.62 -8.38 -2.76
N LEU A 212 -1.01 -8.89 -3.82
CA LEU A 212 0.23 -9.66 -3.76
C LEU A 212 1.17 -9.24 -4.90
N ASP A 213 2.48 -9.22 -4.65
CA ASP A 213 3.41 -8.98 -5.74
C ASP A 213 3.50 -10.17 -6.70
N ALA A 214 3.69 -9.86 -7.98
CA ALA A 214 4.05 -10.80 -9.02
C ALA A 214 4.94 -10.09 -10.02
N LEU A 215 6.26 -10.26 -9.90
CA LEU A 215 7.22 -9.45 -10.64
C LEU A 215 7.14 -9.68 -12.15
N HIS A 216 7.16 -10.94 -12.58
CA HIS A 216 7.10 -11.41 -13.98
C HIS A 216 6.99 -12.94 -14.04
N HIS A 217 7.19 -13.55 -15.21
CA HIS A 217 7.03 -15.00 -15.40
C HIS A 217 8.21 -15.84 -14.92
N SER A 218 9.44 -15.32 -14.97
CA SER A 218 10.65 -16.06 -14.60
C SER A 218 10.88 -16.05 -13.11
N GLU A 219 11.62 -17.03 -12.59
CA GLU A 219 12.04 -17.01 -11.20
C GLU A 219 12.93 -15.79 -10.89
N HIS A 220 12.76 -15.27 -9.69
CA HIS A 220 13.55 -14.18 -9.15
C HIS A 220 14.01 -14.52 -7.72
N HIS A 221 15.19 -14.04 -7.32
CA HIS A 221 15.78 -14.37 -6.03
C HIS A 221 15.06 -13.72 -4.83
N SER A 222 14.36 -12.61 -5.05
CA SER A 222 13.72 -11.83 -3.97
C SER A 222 12.23 -11.55 -4.17
N HIS A 223 11.65 -11.95 -5.31
CA HIS A 223 10.22 -11.72 -5.61
C HIS A 223 9.54 -13.01 -6.05
N LEU A 224 8.22 -13.04 -5.90
CA LEU A 224 7.37 -14.05 -6.51
C LEU A 224 7.32 -13.84 -8.03
N ASN A 225 7.35 -14.94 -8.78
CA ASN A 225 6.91 -14.92 -10.16
C ASN A 225 5.39 -15.16 -10.23
N LEU A 226 4.80 -15.03 -11.42
CA LEU A 226 3.36 -15.18 -11.61
C LEU A 226 2.84 -16.55 -11.14
N THR A 227 3.57 -17.64 -11.41
CA THR A 227 3.17 -19.00 -10.99
C THR A 227 3.15 -19.13 -9.45
N GLN A 228 4.21 -18.68 -8.79
CA GLN A 228 4.32 -18.69 -7.33
C GLN A 228 3.24 -17.83 -6.67
N ALA A 229 2.93 -16.66 -7.25
CA ALA A 229 1.86 -15.81 -6.75
C ALA A 229 0.48 -16.48 -6.88
N LEU A 230 0.23 -17.18 -7.99
CA LEU A 230 -1.00 -17.96 -8.19
C LEU A 230 -1.11 -19.15 -7.22
N GLU A 231 -0.01 -19.79 -6.84
CA GLU A 231 0.01 -20.85 -5.82
C GLU A 231 -0.45 -20.32 -4.44
N ILE A 232 0.03 -19.13 -4.03
CA ILE A 232 -0.42 -18.47 -2.80
C ILE A 232 -1.91 -18.11 -2.89
N VAL A 233 -2.37 -17.59 -4.02
CA VAL A 233 -3.79 -17.28 -4.22
C VAL A 233 -4.64 -18.55 -4.10
N ALA A 234 -4.18 -19.67 -4.66
CA ALA A 234 -4.88 -20.97 -4.57
C ALA A 234 -4.91 -21.53 -3.14
N GLU A 235 -3.90 -21.25 -2.32
CA GLU A 235 -3.86 -21.64 -0.92
C GLU A 235 -4.79 -20.78 -0.04
N ILE A 236 -4.75 -19.44 -0.22
CA ILE A 236 -5.53 -18.49 0.58
C ILE A 236 -7.00 -18.46 0.18
N GLN A 237 -7.31 -18.70 -1.10
CA GLN A 237 -8.66 -18.69 -1.68
C GLN A 237 -9.43 -17.38 -1.41
N PRO A 238 -8.86 -16.21 -1.70
CA PRO A 238 -9.58 -14.95 -1.56
C PRO A 238 -10.72 -14.85 -2.58
N GLU A 239 -11.73 -14.01 -2.34
CA GLU A 239 -12.78 -13.70 -3.33
C GLU A 239 -12.21 -12.95 -4.54
N ARG A 240 -11.20 -12.08 -4.30
CA ARG A 240 -10.47 -11.33 -5.34
C ARG A 240 -8.98 -11.28 -5.01
N ALA A 241 -8.15 -11.36 -6.04
CA ALA A 241 -6.72 -11.15 -5.91
C ALA A 241 -6.25 -10.13 -6.97
N TYR A 242 -5.33 -9.25 -6.56
CA TYR A 242 -4.72 -8.25 -7.42
C TYR A 242 -3.21 -8.36 -7.37
N PHE A 243 -2.58 -8.52 -8.54
CA PHE A 243 -1.14 -8.56 -8.63
C PHE A 243 -0.56 -7.17 -8.86
N ILE A 244 0.48 -6.86 -8.09
CA ILE A 244 1.23 -5.60 -8.11
C ILE A 244 2.74 -5.85 -8.25
N HIS A 245 3.53 -4.80 -8.17
CA HIS A 245 5.00 -4.83 -8.32
C HIS A 245 5.46 -5.41 -9.65
N CYS A 246 4.59 -5.31 -10.68
CA CYS A 246 4.84 -5.87 -12.00
C CYS A 246 5.92 -5.11 -12.75
N SER A 247 6.86 -5.83 -13.33
CA SER A 247 7.83 -5.29 -14.29
C SER A 247 7.26 -5.30 -15.71
N HIS A 248 7.95 -4.66 -16.65
CA HIS A 248 7.59 -4.71 -18.07
C HIS A 248 7.71 -6.13 -18.70
N HIS A 249 8.36 -7.06 -18.01
CA HIS A 249 8.43 -8.46 -18.41
C HIS A 249 7.18 -9.28 -18.05
N MET A 250 6.24 -8.71 -17.29
CA MET A 250 4.95 -9.34 -17.04
C MET A 250 4.10 -9.46 -18.31
N GLY A 251 4.22 -8.52 -19.23
CA GLY A 251 3.42 -8.43 -20.43
C GLY A 251 2.31 -7.38 -20.34
N LEU A 252 1.56 -7.23 -21.43
CA LEU A 252 0.45 -6.27 -21.51
C LEU A 252 -0.69 -6.67 -20.55
N THR A 253 -1.18 -5.73 -19.76
CA THR A 253 -2.26 -5.94 -18.78
C THR A 253 -3.48 -6.60 -19.41
N ALA A 254 -3.90 -6.11 -20.59
CA ALA A 254 -5.06 -6.66 -21.29
C ALA A 254 -4.87 -8.11 -21.75
N THR A 255 -3.64 -8.53 -22.01
CA THR A 255 -3.31 -9.90 -22.44
C THR A 255 -3.23 -10.83 -21.24
N ILE A 256 -2.54 -10.43 -20.19
CA ILE A 256 -2.36 -11.25 -19.00
C ILE A 256 -3.70 -11.48 -18.28
N ASN A 257 -4.53 -10.46 -18.13
CA ASN A 257 -5.84 -10.61 -17.48
C ASN A 257 -6.80 -11.58 -18.18
N LYS A 258 -6.56 -11.89 -19.47
CA LYS A 258 -7.37 -12.91 -20.18
C LYS A 258 -7.01 -14.35 -19.81
N ILE A 259 -5.82 -14.58 -19.31
CA ILE A 259 -5.31 -15.91 -18.96
C ILE A 259 -5.27 -16.17 -17.45
N LEU A 260 -5.48 -15.14 -16.63
CA LEU A 260 -5.57 -15.28 -15.19
C LEU A 260 -6.87 -15.99 -14.78
N PRO A 261 -6.89 -16.71 -13.65
CA PRO A 261 -8.11 -17.28 -13.09
C PRO A 261 -9.18 -16.23 -12.81
N ILE A 262 -10.45 -16.64 -12.79
CA ILE A 262 -11.55 -15.76 -12.42
C ILE A 262 -11.31 -15.18 -11.01
N GLY A 263 -11.49 -13.88 -10.86
CA GLY A 263 -11.26 -13.17 -9.59
C GLY A 263 -9.79 -12.76 -9.37
N VAL A 264 -8.88 -13.04 -10.31
CA VAL A 264 -7.47 -12.62 -10.26
C VAL A 264 -7.18 -11.65 -11.40
N GLU A 265 -6.57 -10.50 -11.10
CA GLU A 265 -6.25 -9.47 -12.09
C GLU A 265 -4.89 -8.82 -11.80
N LEU A 266 -4.22 -8.35 -12.85
CA LEU A 266 -3.16 -7.36 -12.69
C LEU A 266 -3.80 -6.03 -12.29
N ALA A 267 -3.40 -5.46 -11.15
CA ALA A 267 -3.80 -4.12 -10.78
C ALA A 267 -3.18 -3.08 -11.73
N TYR A 268 -3.71 -1.87 -11.72
CA TYR A 268 -3.16 -0.72 -12.42
C TYR A 268 -3.31 0.54 -11.56
N ASP A 269 -2.51 1.53 -11.86
CA ASP A 269 -2.47 2.79 -11.11
C ASP A 269 -3.80 3.53 -11.18
N GLY A 270 -4.33 3.93 -10.03
CA GLY A 270 -5.65 4.59 -9.90
C GLY A 270 -6.84 3.63 -9.81
N LEU A 271 -6.66 2.31 -9.96
CA LEU A 271 -7.72 1.36 -9.66
C LEU A 271 -8.14 1.49 -8.19
N SER A 272 -9.45 1.61 -7.94
CA SER A 272 -9.97 1.68 -6.59
C SER A 272 -11.26 0.91 -6.42
N PHE A 273 -11.52 0.43 -5.20
CA PHE A 273 -12.74 -0.32 -4.87
C PHE A 273 -13.10 -0.18 -3.38
N LEU A 274 -14.34 -0.49 -3.05
CA LEU A 274 -14.80 -0.63 -1.65
C LEU A 274 -14.62 -2.06 -1.15
N PHE A 275 -14.35 -2.22 0.17
CA PHE A 275 -14.18 -3.52 0.81
C PHE A 275 -14.68 -3.54 2.25
#